data_0e21c87e1aaa5dfa997a0f272877ee7b
#
_entry.id   0e21c87e1aaa5dfa997a0f272877ee7b
#
_cell.length_a   1.000
_cell.length_b   1.000
_cell.length_c   1.000
_cell.angle_alpha   90.00
_cell.angle_beta   90.00
_cell.angle_gamma   90.00
#
_symmetry.space_group_name_H-M   'P 1'
#
loop_
_entity.id
_entity.type
_entity.pdbx_description
1 polymer ?
#
loop_
_entity_poly.entity_id
_entity_poly.type
_entity_poly.pdbx_seq_one_letter_code
_entity_poly.pdbx_strand_id
1 'polypeptide(L)'
;IWLFATATYRIQAQERGVVMRFGKYIETTGPGFHFKLPAPIDVVIKPKVEQVNSVDIGGSDGATENLMLTGDENIIDLAYAVRWKIRNPELFLFELAEPESTIREVAEAAMRAEIGRATLNDAIGPQRAQIAEQVRERMQEILDSYRAGVDIRGVDIKQADPPAAVDEAFKDVSAAQQDAQQAINQSKGYAQQLLAVAQGSAAQFDAVYAQYRLAPEVTRKRIYLETMESVLSKVDKTIIEPGSVQTYLPLPEVQRRARAALPAPAATAPATTVQAK
;
A
#
# COMPACT_ATOMS: atom_id res chain seq x y z
N ILE A 1 -47.06 15.17 -43.86
CA ILE A 1 -47.06 14.82 -42.42
C ILE A 1 -45.80 14.03 -42.06
N TRP A 2 -45.34 13.04 -42.85
CA TRP A 2 -44.15 12.21 -42.59
C TRP A 2 -42.84 13.02 -42.61
N LEU A 3 -42.70 14.01 -43.49
CA LEU A 3 -41.54 14.92 -43.55
C LEU A 3 -41.39 15.78 -42.28
N PHE A 4 -42.50 16.24 -41.67
CA PHE A 4 -42.45 17.01 -40.44
C PHE A 4 -42.12 16.18 -39.21
N ALA A 5 -42.53 14.95 -39.16
CA ALA A 5 -42.23 14.03 -38.04
C ALA A 5 -40.76 13.65 -37.95
N THR A 6 -40.01 13.68 -39.06
CA THR A 6 -38.56 13.39 -39.10
C THR A 6 -37.68 14.63 -38.96
N ALA A 7 -38.28 15.83 -38.97
CA ALA A 7 -37.53 17.10 -38.90
C ALA A 7 -37.19 17.55 -37.46
N THR A 8 -37.73 16.89 -36.44
CA THR A 8 -37.48 17.24 -35.03
C THR A 8 -36.72 16.13 -34.32
N TYR A 9 -35.78 16.49 -33.45
CA TYR A 9 -35.10 15.54 -32.60
C TYR A 9 -34.82 16.16 -31.22
N ARG A 10 -34.80 15.30 -30.20
CA ARG A 10 -34.49 15.66 -28.82
C ARG A 10 -33.16 15.05 -28.41
N ILE A 11 -32.33 15.85 -27.77
CA ILE A 11 -31.06 15.45 -27.18
C ILE A 11 -31.22 15.46 -25.67
N GLN A 12 -30.82 14.37 -25.02
CA GLN A 12 -30.82 14.26 -23.56
C GLN A 12 -29.65 15.07 -22.94
N ALA A 13 -29.72 15.34 -21.65
CA ALA A 13 -28.73 16.16 -20.95
C ALA A 13 -27.29 15.53 -20.97
N GLN A 14 -27.23 14.22 -21.14
CA GLN A 14 -25.95 13.47 -21.18
C GLN A 14 -25.41 13.26 -22.61
N GLU A 15 -26.17 13.68 -23.63
CA GLU A 15 -25.84 13.45 -25.02
C GLU A 15 -25.54 14.79 -25.73
N ARG A 16 -24.74 14.71 -26.79
CA ARG A 16 -24.63 15.79 -27.78
C ARG A 16 -25.04 15.26 -29.15
N GLY A 17 -25.70 16.10 -29.92
CA GLY A 17 -26.09 15.71 -31.27
C GLY A 17 -25.05 16.17 -32.27
N VAL A 18 -24.48 15.25 -33.00
CA VAL A 18 -23.58 15.54 -34.14
C VAL A 18 -24.40 15.41 -35.42
N VAL A 19 -24.63 16.55 -36.06
CA VAL A 19 -25.44 16.66 -37.27
C VAL A 19 -24.57 16.50 -38.52
N MET A 20 -24.89 15.53 -39.34
CA MET A 20 -24.25 15.29 -40.63
C MET A 20 -25.21 15.51 -41.75
N ARG A 21 -24.81 16.26 -42.77
CA ARG A 21 -25.53 16.43 -44.02
C ARG A 21 -24.80 15.75 -45.15
N PHE A 22 -25.47 14.81 -45.78
CA PHE A 22 -24.87 13.97 -46.83
C PHE A 22 -23.52 13.35 -46.41
N GLY A 23 -23.38 12.96 -45.12
CA GLY A 23 -22.15 12.38 -44.56
C GLY A 23 -21.09 13.41 -44.15
N LYS A 24 -21.28 14.72 -44.39
CA LYS A 24 -20.37 15.76 -43.98
C LYS A 24 -20.83 16.40 -42.66
N TYR A 25 -19.92 16.56 -41.70
CA TYR A 25 -20.15 17.28 -40.46
C TYR A 25 -20.60 18.71 -40.70
N ILE A 26 -21.62 19.18 -39.98
CA ILE A 26 -22.10 20.58 -40.02
C ILE A 26 -21.96 21.22 -38.67
N GLU A 27 -22.58 20.67 -37.63
CA GLU A 27 -22.60 21.28 -36.30
C GLU A 27 -22.78 20.25 -35.19
N THR A 28 -22.39 20.63 -33.99
CA THR A 28 -22.66 19.88 -32.75
C THR A 28 -23.69 20.65 -31.95
N THR A 29 -24.82 19.99 -31.67
CA THR A 29 -25.95 20.57 -30.94
C THR A 29 -25.95 20.12 -29.48
N GLY A 30 -26.29 21.05 -28.57
CA GLY A 30 -26.43 20.81 -27.15
C GLY A 30 -27.71 20.10 -26.75
N PRO A 31 -27.92 19.83 -25.44
CA PRO A 31 -29.16 19.26 -24.94
C PRO A 31 -30.37 20.16 -25.24
N GLY A 32 -31.48 19.54 -25.64
CA GLY A 32 -32.72 20.27 -25.94
C GLY A 32 -33.45 19.73 -27.16
N PHE A 33 -34.43 20.53 -27.64
CA PHE A 33 -35.14 20.26 -28.88
C PHE A 33 -34.50 21.03 -30.03
N HIS A 34 -34.23 20.33 -31.11
CA HIS A 34 -33.60 20.87 -32.30
C HIS A 34 -34.36 20.46 -33.56
N PHE A 35 -34.19 21.26 -34.59
CA PHE A 35 -34.75 21.00 -35.91
C PHE A 35 -33.62 20.55 -36.83
N LYS A 36 -33.92 19.60 -37.70
CA LYS A 36 -33.00 19.12 -38.77
C LYS A 36 -33.79 18.99 -40.09
N LEU A 37 -33.07 18.91 -41.16
CA LEU A 37 -33.69 18.53 -42.43
C LEU A 37 -34.12 17.06 -42.39
N PRO A 38 -35.24 16.71 -43.04
CA PRO A 38 -35.75 15.36 -43.03
C PRO A 38 -34.77 14.37 -43.63
N ALA A 39 -34.77 13.16 -43.07
CA ALA A 39 -33.94 12.07 -43.62
C ALA A 39 -34.31 11.81 -45.09
N PRO A 40 -33.35 11.52 -45.99
CA PRO A 40 -31.93 11.16 -45.71
C PRO A 40 -30.93 12.33 -45.70
N ILE A 41 -31.39 13.60 -45.78
CA ILE A 41 -30.51 14.74 -45.93
C ILE A 41 -29.64 14.92 -44.70
N ASP A 42 -30.25 15.03 -43.50
CA ASP A 42 -29.56 15.19 -42.22
C ASP A 42 -29.65 13.91 -41.36
N VAL A 43 -28.52 13.39 -40.96
CA VAL A 43 -28.37 12.29 -40.02
C VAL A 43 -27.77 12.83 -38.71
N VAL A 44 -28.34 12.47 -37.56
CA VAL A 44 -27.90 12.90 -36.24
C VAL A 44 -27.42 11.69 -35.47
N ILE A 45 -26.15 11.71 -35.05
CA ILE A 45 -25.57 10.76 -34.12
C ILE A 45 -25.57 11.37 -32.73
N LYS A 46 -25.95 10.62 -31.68
CA LYS A 46 -26.09 11.12 -30.31
C LYS A 46 -25.12 10.40 -29.38
N PRO A 47 -23.82 10.70 -29.42
CA PRO A 47 -22.88 10.13 -28.47
C PRO A 47 -23.14 10.65 -27.05
N LYS A 48 -22.98 9.77 -26.05
CA LYS A 48 -23.14 10.10 -24.63
C LYS A 48 -21.83 10.71 -24.10
N VAL A 49 -21.76 12.01 -24.07
CA VAL A 49 -20.54 12.77 -23.75
C VAL A 49 -20.24 12.80 -22.25
N GLU A 50 -21.28 12.84 -21.43
CA GLU A 50 -21.11 12.89 -19.96
C GLU A 50 -20.97 11.51 -19.32
N GLN A 51 -21.21 10.44 -20.06
CA GLN A 51 -21.03 9.08 -19.56
C GLN A 51 -19.54 8.78 -19.46
N VAL A 52 -19.12 8.29 -18.28
CA VAL A 52 -17.79 7.72 -18.09
C VAL A 52 -17.84 6.26 -18.55
N ASN A 53 -17.04 5.95 -19.55
CA ASN A 53 -16.85 4.60 -20.06
C ASN A 53 -15.61 3.99 -19.38
N SER A 54 -15.58 2.66 -19.25
CA SER A 54 -14.44 1.91 -18.72
C SER A 54 -14.04 0.83 -19.70
N VAL A 55 -12.74 0.73 -19.95
CA VAL A 55 -12.12 -0.35 -20.71
C VAL A 55 -11.23 -1.13 -19.77
N ASP A 56 -11.56 -2.41 -19.59
CA ASP A 56 -10.74 -3.33 -18.78
C ASP A 56 -9.68 -3.99 -19.67
N ILE A 57 -8.45 -4.03 -19.18
CA ILE A 57 -7.27 -4.55 -19.88
C ILE A 57 -6.54 -5.50 -18.93
N GLY A 58 -6.32 -6.73 -19.40
CA GLY A 58 -5.88 -7.81 -18.52
C GLY A 58 -7.02 -8.26 -17.60
N GLY A 59 -6.98 -9.43 -17.08
CA GLY A 59 -7.99 -9.91 -16.14
C GLY A 59 -8.11 -11.43 -16.12
N SER A 60 -8.85 -11.91 -15.14
CA SER A 60 -8.97 -13.28 -14.70
C SER A 60 -9.64 -14.27 -15.69
N ASP A 61 -10.01 -13.85 -16.88
CA ASP A 61 -10.71 -14.72 -17.83
C ASP A 61 -9.78 -15.65 -18.62
N GLY A 62 -8.49 -15.73 -18.21
CA GLY A 62 -7.55 -16.75 -18.72
C GLY A 62 -7.17 -16.63 -20.21
N ALA A 63 -7.71 -15.66 -20.93
CA ALA A 63 -7.53 -15.57 -22.37
C ALA A 63 -6.37 -14.66 -22.82
N THR A 64 -5.93 -13.74 -21.98
CA THR A 64 -4.79 -12.84 -22.27
C THR A 64 -4.08 -12.45 -20.98
N GLU A 65 -3.03 -13.20 -20.63
CA GLU A 65 -2.04 -12.74 -19.65
C GLU A 65 -1.41 -11.44 -20.16
N ASN A 66 -1.57 -10.37 -19.41
CA ASN A 66 -0.97 -9.07 -19.77
C ASN A 66 0.39 -8.92 -19.09
N LEU A 67 1.32 -9.77 -19.52
CA LEU A 67 2.67 -9.80 -18.99
C LEU A 67 3.47 -8.57 -19.47
N MET A 68 4.07 -7.86 -18.54
CA MET A 68 4.93 -6.72 -18.81
C MET A 68 6.26 -6.89 -18.08
N LEU A 69 7.33 -6.33 -18.68
CA LEU A 69 8.66 -6.31 -18.08
C LEU A 69 8.85 -5.00 -17.32
N THR A 70 9.28 -5.09 -16.08
CA THR A 70 9.65 -3.93 -15.24
C THR A 70 11.08 -3.45 -15.53
N GLY A 71 11.44 -2.27 -15.03
CA GLY A 71 12.78 -1.70 -15.22
C GLY A 71 13.90 -2.46 -14.53
N ASP A 72 13.58 -3.28 -13.53
CA ASP A 72 14.48 -4.19 -12.83
C ASP A 72 14.44 -5.64 -13.37
N GLU A 73 14.02 -5.80 -14.63
CA GLU A 73 14.01 -7.06 -15.39
C GLU A 73 13.10 -8.16 -14.81
N ASN A 74 12.10 -7.79 -14.00
CA ASN A 74 11.09 -8.73 -13.52
C ASN A 74 9.87 -8.74 -14.43
N ILE A 75 9.16 -9.87 -14.47
CA ILE A 75 7.90 -10.00 -15.19
C ILE A 75 6.74 -9.81 -14.21
N ILE A 76 5.78 -8.98 -14.60
CA ILE A 76 4.58 -8.71 -13.82
C ILE A 76 3.34 -8.93 -14.69
N ASP A 77 2.31 -9.54 -14.11
CA ASP A 77 0.97 -9.64 -14.70
C ASP A 77 0.11 -8.50 -14.16
N LEU A 78 -0.45 -7.71 -15.09
CA LEU A 78 -1.19 -6.49 -14.77
C LEU A 78 -2.62 -6.55 -15.29
N ALA A 79 -3.58 -6.35 -14.37
CA ALA A 79 -4.96 -6.07 -14.71
C ALA A 79 -5.32 -4.64 -14.30
N TYR A 80 -5.81 -3.85 -15.23
CA TYR A 80 -6.16 -2.47 -14.99
C TYR A 80 -7.37 -2.02 -15.80
N ALA A 81 -8.03 -0.98 -15.33
CA ALA A 81 -9.17 -0.35 -15.99
C ALA A 81 -8.86 1.10 -16.32
N VAL A 82 -9.19 1.51 -17.53
CA VAL A 82 -9.07 2.89 -17.98
C VAL A 82 -10.46 3.50 -18.02
N ARG A 83 -10.65 4.58 -17.26
CA ARG A 83 -11.89 5.36 -17.27
C ARG A 83 -11.72 6.58 -18.14
N TRP A 84 -12.61 6.73 -19.10
CA TRP A 84 -12.56 7.83 -20.07
C TRP A 84 -13.94 8.36 -20.41
N LYS A 85 -13.98 9.58 -20.93
CA LYS A 85 -15.20 10.19 -21.48
C LYS A 85 -14.90 10.91 -22.78
N ILE A 86 -15.96 11.18 -23.54
CA ILE A 86 -15.87 11.94 -24.78
C ILE A 86 -15.78 13.42 -24.44
N ARG A 87 -14.67 14.06 -24.82
CA ARG A 87 -14.46 15.51 -24.67
C ARG A 87 -15.02 16.27 -25.87
N ASN A 88 -14.71 15.76 -27.06
CA ASN A 88 -15.09 16.36 -28.33
C ASN A 88 -15.74 15.30 -29.24
N PRO A 89 -17.08 15.27 -29.34
CA PRO A 89 -17.78 14.22 -30.08
C PRO A 89 -17.50 14.26 -31.59
N GLU A 90 -17.15 15.40 -32.14
CA GLU A 90 -16.75 15.56 -33.53
C GLU A 90 -15.46 14.79 -33.82
N LEU A 91 -14.40 15.06 -33.07
CA LEU A 91 -13.11 14.38 -33.23
C LEU A 91 -13.26 12.88 -32.97
N PHE A 92 -14.00 12.52 -31.92
CA PHE A 92 -14.22 11.11 -31.56
C PHE A 92 -14.88 10.28 -32.68
N LEU A 93 -15.80 10.88 -33.44
CA LEU A 93 -16.55 10.17 -34.49
C LEU A 93 -15.86 10.17 -35.86
N PHE A 94 -15.01 11.17 -36.14
CA PHE A 94 -14.47 11.36 -37.49
C PHE A 94 -12.97 11.18 -37.64
N GLU A 95 -12.18 11.33 -36.57
CA GLU A 95 -10.72 11.14 -36.64
C GLU A 95 -10.28 9.70 -36.47
N LEU A 96 -11.05 8.91 -35.68
CA LEU A 96 -10.69 7.52 -35.41
C LEU A 96 -11.75 6.58 -35.96
N ALA A 97 -11.31 5.52 -36.63
CA ALA A 97 -12.20 4.46 -37.13
C ALA A 97 -12.78 3.62 -35.99
N GLU A 98 -11.92 3.25 -35.03
CA GLU A 98 -12.26 2.42 -33.87
C GLU A 98 -11.70 3.04 -32.60
N PRO A 99 -12.44 4.00 -31.99
CA PRO A 99 -11.90 4.72 -30.83
C PRO A 99 -11.60 3.84 -29.62
N GLU A 100 -12.43 2.83 -29.35
CA GLU A 100 -12.26 1.95 -28.18
C GLU A 100 -11.03 1.05 -28.30
N SER A 101 -10.75 0.50 -29.50
CA SER A 101 -9.54 -0.28 -29.73
C SER A 101 -8.28 0.60 -29.65
N THR A 102 -8.35 1.80 -30.21
CA THR A 102 -7.24 2.78 -30.11
C THR A 102 -6.95 3.16 -28.66
N ILE A 103 -7.96 3.41 -27.84
CA ILE A 103 -7.78 3.69 -26.40
C ILE A 103 -7.11 2.52 -25.69
N ARG A 104 -7.52 1.27 -25.99
CA ARG A 104 -6.92 0.06 -25.46
C ARG A 104 -5.45 -0.05 -25.82
N GLU A 105 -5.10 0.09 -27.09
CA GLU A 105 -3.73 -0.01 -27.60
C GLU A 105 -2.83 1.07 -27.01
N VAL A 106 -3.34 2.31 -26.92
CA VAL A 106 -2.62 3.43 -26.29
C VAL A 106 -2.42 3.17 -24.80
N ALA A 107 -3.42 2.59 -24.12
CA ALA A 107 -3.31 2.22 -22.71
C ALA A 107 -2.23 1.16 -22.48
N GLU A 108 -2.21 0.12 -23.31
CA GLU A 108 -1.17 -0.92 -23.24
C GLU A 108 0.22 -0.35 -23.51
N ALA A 109 0.36 0.49 -24.51
CA ALA A 109 1.64 1.13 -24.84
C ALA A 109 2.12 2.06 -23.73
N ALA A 110 1.23 2.89 -23.17
CA ALA A 110 1.55 3.81 -22.08
C ALA A 110 1.90 3.05 -20.80
N MET A 111 1.10 2.02 -20.43
CA MET A 111 1.37 1.19 -19.26
C MET A 111 2.71 0.49 -19.39
N ARG A 112 3.00 -0.15 -20.53
CA ARG A 112 4.28 -0.81 -20.78
C ARG A 112 5.46 0.15 -20.69
N ALA A 113 5.30 1.38 -21.15
CA ALA A 113 6.35 2.39 -21.09
C ALA A 113 6.64 2.86 -19.66
N GLU A 114 5.63 3.01 -18.81
CA GLU A 114 5.82 3.44 -17.42
C GLU A 114 6.28 2.28 -16.50
N ILE A 115 5.73 1.08 -16.67
CA ILE A 115 6.17 -0.13 -15.94
C ILE A 115 7.62 -0.47 -16.30
N GLY A 116 8.05 -0.30 -17.55
CA GLY A 116 9.44 -0.49 -17.97
C GLY A 116 10.45 0.49 -17.33
N ARG A 117 9.98 1.52 -16.63
CA ARG A 117 10.80 2.46 -15.85
C ARG A 117 10.72 2.23 -14.36
N ALA A 118 9.64 1.61 -13.89
CA ALA A 118 9.38 1.33 -12.49
C ALA A 118 10.03 0.00 -12.07
N THR A 119 10.32 -0.13 -10.77
CA THR A 119 10.70 -1.42 -10.20
C THR A 119 9.46 -2.25 -9.87
N LEU A 120 9.63 -3.57 -9.73
CA LEU A 120 8.55 -4.47 -9.31
C LEU A 120 7.94 -4.03 -7.97
N ASN A 121 8.79 -3.65 -7.01
CA ASN A 121 8.34 -3.18 -5.70
C ASN A 121 7.50 -1.90 -5.78
N ASP A 122 7.82 -0.99 -6.70
CA ASP A 122 7.05 0.23 -6.92
C ASP A 122 5.69 -0.08 -7.55
N ALA A 123 5.65 -1.01 -8.48
CA ALA A 123 4.43 -1.41 -9.19
C ALA A 123 3.42 -2.14 -8.28
N ILE A 124 3.90 -2.99 -7.36
CA ILE A 124 3.07 -3.71 -6.38
C ILE A 124 2.77 -2.83 -5.16
N GLY A 125 3.70 -1.93 -4.81
CA GLY A 125 3.72 -1.17 -3.57
C GLY A 125 2.92 0.15 -3.59
N PRO A 126 3.25 1.08 -2.68
CA PRO A 126 2.53 2.33 -2.51
C PRO A 126 2.68 3.31 -3.67
N GLN A 127 3.68 3.15 -4.52
CA GLN A 127 3.90 4.02 -5.69
C GLN A 127 2.98 3.69 -6.88
N ARG A 128 2.17 2.61 -6.77
CA ARG A 128 1.20 2.20 -7.79
C ARG A 128 0.26 3.33 -8.22
N ALA A 129 -0.18 4.16 -7.29
CA ALA A 129 -1.03 5.31 -7.58
C ALA A 129 -0.30 6.38 -8.42
N GLN A 130 0.98 6.59 -8.17
CA GLN A 130 1.81 7.52 -8.95
C GLN A 130 2.04 7.00 -10.37
N ILE A 131 2.30 5.70 -10.52
CA ILE A 131 2.42 5.06 -11.84
C ILE A 131 1.12 5.21 -12.63
N ALA A 132 -0.04 4.95 -12.00
CA ALA A 132 -1.35 5.11 -12.64
C ALA A 132 -1.57 6.55 -13.15
N GLU A 133 -1.14 7.56 -12.39
CA GLU A 133 -1.24 8.96 -12.80
C GLU A 133 -0.30 9.30 -13.96
N GLN A 134 0.93 8.81 -13.95
CA GLN A 134 1.88 8.99 -15.06
C GLN A 134 1.36 8.32 -16.35
N VAL A 135 0.77 7.12 -16.22
CA VAL A 135 0.12 6.44 -17.35
C VAL A 135 -1.04 7.29 -17.88
N ARG A 136 -1.88 7.83 -17.00
CA ARG A 136 -3.00 8.72 -17.39
C ARG A 136 -2.49 9.92 -18.19
N GLU A 137 -1.45 10.59 -17.71
CA GLU A 137 -0.88 11.76 -18.39
C GLU A 137 -0.31 11.39 -19.75
N ARG A 138 0.46 10.32 -19.84
CA ARG A 138 1.02 9.84 -21.09
C ARG A 138 -0.05 9.42 -22.09
N MET A 139 -1.09 8.71 -21.64
CA MET A 139 -2.24 8.37 -22.49
C MET A 139 -2.92 9.62 -23.03
N GLN A 140 -3.16 10.64 -22.19
CA GLN A 140 -3.79 11.88 -22.61
C GLN A 140 -2.94 12.61 -23.66
N GLU A 141 -1.62 12.66 -23.46
CA GLU A 141 -0.69 13.26 -24.44
C GLU A 141 -0.74 12.56 -25.81
N ILE A 142 -0.72 11.22 -25.82
CA ILE A 142 -0.79 10.44 -27.06
C ILE A 142 -2.16 10.63 -27.74
N LEU A 143 -3.26 10.54 -27.00
CA LEU A 143 -4.61 10.69 -27.56
C LEU A 143 -4.89 12.14 -28.03
N ASP A 144 -4.31 13.13 -27.38
CA ASP A 144 -4.39 14.52 -27.82
C ASP A 144 -3.57 14.73 -29.13
N SER A 145 -2.42 14.06 -29.29
CA SER A 145 -1.63 14.08 -30.53
C SER A 145 -2.38 13.45 -31.71
N TYR A 146 -3.19 12.42 -31.45
CA TYR A 146 -4.08 11.77 -32.44
C TYR A 146 -5.38 12.55 -32.66
N ARG A 147 -5.63 13.60 -31.88
CA ARG A 147 -6.87 14.38 -31.91
C ARG A 147 -8.11 13.49 -31.65
N ALA A 148 -7.95 12.52 -30.75
CA ALA A 148 -8.98 11.52 -30.47
C ALA A 148 -10.29 12.09 -29.86
N GLY A 149 -10.26 13.31 -29.34
CA GLY A 149 -11.41 13.95 -28.71
C GLY A 149 -11.88 13.27 -27.42
N VAL A 150 -10.97 12.56 -26.72
CA VAL A 150 -11.23 11.80 -25.50
C VAL A 150 -10.54 12.46 -24.31
N ASP A 151 -11.10 12.32 -23.13
CA ASP A 151 -10.57 12.79 -21.86
C ASP A 151 -10.44 11.59 -20.90
N ILE A 152 -9.20 11.28 -20.52
CA ILE A 152 -8.89 10.16 -19.62
C ILE A 152 -9.11 10.63 -18.17
N ARG A 153 -10.08 10.01 -17.49
CA ARG A 153 -10.46 10.36 -16.13
C ARG A 153 -9.57 9.72 -15.08
N GLY A 154 -9.02 8.56 -15.38
CA GLY A 154 -8.13 7.84 -14.49
C GLY A 154 -7.80 6.45 -15.01
N VAL A 155 -6.73 5.92 -14.47
CA VAL A 155 -6.30 4.53 -14.68
C VAL A 155 -6.31 3.86 -13.31
N ASP A 156 -7.03 2.76 -13.19
CA ASP A 156 -7.15 2.01 -11.94
C ASP A 156 -6.45 0.65 -12.12
N ILE A 157 -5.31 0.47 -11.50
CA ILE A 157 -4.61 -0.82 -11.50
C ILE A 157 -5.33 -1.74 -10.51
N LYS A 158 -5.99 -2.79 -11.00
CA LYS A 158 -6.77 -3.74 -10.20
C LYS A 158 -5.86 -4.78 -9.56
N GLN A 159 -4.95 -5.34 -10.36
CA GLN A 159 -4.06 -6.41 -9.97
C GLN A 159 -2.66 -6.14 -10.52
N ALA A 160 -1.64 -6.41 -9.72
CA ALA A 160 -0.25 -6.28 -10.09
C ALA A 160 0.52 -7.36 -9.32
N ASP A 161 0.66 -8.53 -9.91
CA ASP A 161 1.24 -9.71 -9.28
C ASP A 161 2.35 -10.30 -10.16
N PRO A 162 3.35 -10.95 -9.57
CA PRO A 162 4.28 -11.77 -10.33
C PRO A 162 3.55 -12.95 -10.97
N PRO A 163 4.05 -13.54 -12.08
CA PRO A 163 3.46 -14.71 -12.67
C PRO A 163 3.31 -15.86 -11.65
N ALA A 164 2.20 -16.61 -11.75
CA ALA A 164 1.86 -17.68 -10.79
C ALA A 164 2.98 -18.72 -10.60
N ALA A 165 3.79 -18.95 -11.63
CA ALA A 165 4.92 -19.89 -11.57
C ALA A 165 6.03 -19.49 -10.59
N VAL A 166 6.16 -18.20 -10.24
CA VAL A 166 7.24 -17.67 -9.38
C VAL A 166 6.71 -16.98 -8.13
N ASP A 167 5.41 -16.94 -7.92
CA ASP A 167 4.73 -16.27 -6.80
C ASP A 167 5.24 -16.76 -5.43
N GLU A 168 5.43 -18.09 -5.27
CA GLU A 168 5.95 -18.67 -4.02
C GLU A 168 7.37 -18.19 -3.71
N ALA A 169 8.24 -18.17 -4.70
CA ALA A 169 9.61 -17.69 -4.54
C ALA A 169 9.67 -16.20 -4.20
N PHE A 170 8.81 -15.39 -4.78
CA PHE A 170 8.69 -13.97 -4.44
C PHE A 170 8.18 -13.74 -3.01
N LYS A 171 7.24 -14.54 -2.54
CA LYS A 171 6.76 -14.50 -1.16
C LYS A 171 7.87 -14.84 -0.18
N ASP A 172 8.70 -15.83 -0.46
CA ASP A 172 9.84 -16.20 0.37
C ASP A 172 10.88 -15.08 0.45
N VAL A 173 11.20 -14.44 -0.68
CA VAL A 173 12.12 -13.29 -0.72
C VAL A 173 11.55 -12.12 0.07
N SER A 174 10.26 -11.83 -0.10
CA SER A 174 9.58 -10.74 0.63
C SER A 174 9.54 -11.01 2.14
N ALA A 175 9.29 -12.25 2.55
CA ALA A 175 9.33 -12.66 3.96
C ALA A 175 10.73 -12.48 4.53
N ALA A 176 11.77 -12.95 3.82
CA ALA A 176 13.16 -12.79 4.25
C ALA A 176 13.58 -11.31 4.37
N GLN A 177 13.12 -10.44 3.46
CA GLN A 177 13.36 -9.00 3.55
C GLN A 177 12.65 -8.37 4.76
N GLN A 178 11.41 -8.78 5.05
CA GLN A 178 10.66 -8.33 6.23
C GLN A 178 11.35 -8.77 7.52
N ASP A 179 11.80 -10.02 7.59
CA ASP A 179 12.53 -10.54 8.74
C ASP A 179 13.85 -9.78 8.98
N ALA A 180 14.60 -9.51 7.93
CA ALA A 180 15.81 -8.69 8.01
C ALA A 180 15.51 -7.27 8.50
N GLN A 181 14.47 -6.63 7.96
CA GLN A 181 14.06 -5.29 8.40
C GLN A 181 13.58 -5.29 9.85
N GLN A 182 12.85 -6.32 10.27
CA GLN A 182 12.40 -6.50 11.65
C GLN A 182 13.58 -6.64 12.60
N ALA A 183 14.58 -7.46 12.26
CA ALA A 183 15.81 -7.63 13.05
C ALA A 183 16.57 -6.30 13.20
N ILE A 184 16.68 -5.53 12.12
CA ILE A 184 17.30 -4.19 12.14
C ILE A 184 16.51 -3.24 13.06
N ASN A 185 15.19 -3.23 12.97
CA ASN A 185 14.35 -2.36 13.79
C ASN A 185 14.40 -2.75 15.27
N GLN A 186 14.40 -4.04 15.58
CA GLN A 186 14.58 -4.55 16.95
C GLN A 186 15.94 -4.16 17.52
N SER A 187 17.01 -4.30 16.74
CA SER A 187 18.36 -3.91 17.15
C SER A 187 18.47 -2.41 17.41
N LYS A 188 17.88 -1.58 16.57
CA LYS A 188 17.79 -0.13 16.76
C LYS A 188 16.98 0.22 18.01
N GLY A 189 15.83 -0.44 18.23
CA GLY A 189 15.02 -0.26 19.43
C GLY A 189 15.79 -0.61 20.71
N TYR A 190 16.49 -1.75 20.70
CA TYR A 190 17.33 -2.17 21.81
C TYR A 190 18.47 -1.17 22.10
N ALA A 191 19.16 -0.70 21.05
CA ALA A 191 20.21 0.29 21.21
C ALA A 191 19.67 1.61 21.82
N GLN A 192 18.51 2.08 21.36
CA GLN A 192 17.86 3.27 21.91
C GLN A 192 17.43 3.06 23.36
N GLN A 193 16.89 1.89 23.70
CA GLN A 193 16.52 1.55 25.07
C GLN A 193 17.74 1.55 25.98
N LEU A 194 18.85 0.95 25.54
CA LEU A 194 20.09 0.92 26.32
C LEU A 194 20.65 2.33 26.54
N LEU A 195 20.65 3.17 25.51
CA LEU A 195 21.06 4.56 25.60
C LEU A 195 20.17 5.35 26.57
N ALA A 196 18.85 5.17 26.48
CA ALA A 196 17.90 5.86 27.36
C ALA A 196 18.08 5.44 28.83
N VAL A 197 18.31 4.14 29.09
CA VAL A 197 18.60 3.61 30.42
C VAL A 197 19.93 4.20 30.97
N ALA A 198 20.98 4.21 30.14
CA ALA A 198 22.26 4.78 30.53
C ALA A 198 22.17 6.28 30.81
N GLN A 199 21.47 7.04 29.97
CA GLN A 199 21.23 8.48 30.17
C GLN A 199 20.38 8.72 31.41
N GLY A 200 19.34 7.92 31.64
CA GLY A 200 18.50 7.99 32.83
C GLY A 200 19.31 7.74 34.11
N SER A 201 20.17 6.70 34.08
CA SER A 201 21.05 6.39 35.22
C SER A 201 22.07 7.51 35.51
N ALA A 202 22.65 8.10 34.45
CA ALA A 202 23.56 9.22 34.56
C ALA A 202 22.85 10.46 35.16
N ALA A 203 21.65 10.80 34.65
CA ALA A 203 20.86 11.92 35.16
C ALA A 203 20.44 11.70 36.62
N GLN A 204 20.09 10.46 37.00
CA GLN A 204 19.80 10.12 38.39
C GLN A 204 21.02 10.27 39.28
N PHE A 205 22.19 9.85 38.82
CA PHE A 205 23.44 10.01 39.53
C PHE A 205 23.75 11.50 39.73
N ASP A 206 23.63 12.31 38.70
CA ASP A 206 23.90 13.75 38.75
C ASP A 206 22.96 14.46 39.75
N ALA A 207 21.66 14.07 39.76
CA ALA A 207 20.70 14.62 40.73
C ALA A 207 21.04 14.25 42.16
N VAL A 208 21.44 13.00 42.42
CA VAL A 208 21.88 12.55 43.76
C VAL A 208 23.18 13.23 44.13
N TYR A 209 24.12 13.39 43.22
CA TYR A 209 25.39 14.05 43.44
C TYR A 209 25.21 15.53 43.77
N ALA A 210 24.28 16.22 43.11
CA ALA A 210 23.95 17.61 43.43
C ALA A 210 23.44 17.76 44.89
N GLN A 211 22.58 16.85 45.37
CA GLN A 211 22.11 16.80 46.75
C GLN A 211 23.25 16.43 47.75
N TYR A 212 24.10 15.49 47.36
CA TYR A 212 25.22 15.07 48.16
C TYR A 212 26.21 16.25 48.45
N ARG A 213 26.47 17.08 47.44
CA ARG A 213 27.34 18.28 47.62
C ARG A 213 26.81 19.27 48.66
N LEU A 214 25.48 19.35 48.83
CA LEU A 214 24.85 20.27 49.79
C LEU A 214 24.87 19.73 51.23
N ALA A 215 24.67 18.39 51.41
CA ALA A 215 24.59 17.78 52.74
C ALA A 215 25.13 16.32 52.71
N PRO A 216 26.47 16.08 52.75
CA PRO A 216 27.07 14.77 52.55
C PRO A 216 26.64 13.72 53.57
N GLU A 217 26.62 14.09 54.86
CA GLU A 217 26.30 13.16 55.96
C GLU A 217 24.86 12.68 55.92
N VAL A 218 23.93 13.57 55.64
CA VAL A 218 22.50 13.24 55.58
C VAL A 218 22.19 12.34 54.33
N THR A 219 22.75 12.70 53.19
CA THR A 219 22.56 11.96 51.95
C THR A 219 23.14 10.54 52.01
N ARG A 220 24.33 10.40 52.66
CA ARG A 220 24.92 9.05 52.86
C ARG A 220 24.02 8.17 53.74
N LYS A 221 23.51 8.70 54.86
CA LYS A 221 22.61 7.95 55.75
C LYS A 221 21.31 7.58 55.05
N ARG A 222 20.76 8.48 54.26
CA ARG A 222 19.54 8.23 53.50
C ARG A 222 19.74 7.09 52.48
N ILE A 223 20.78 7.16 51.64
CA ILE A 223 21.08 6.14 50.64
C ILE A 223 21.33 4.78 51.31
N TYR A 224 22.07 4.77 52.44
CA TYR A 224 22.30 3.55 53.19
C TYR A 224 20.98 2.89 53.66
N LEU A 225 20.08 3.69 54.25
CA LEU A 225 18.81 3.21 54.78
C LEU A 225 17.89 2.72 53.63
N GLU A 226 17.80 3.47 52.53
CA GLU A 226 17.03 3.10 51.34
C GLU A 226 17.56 1.80 50.71
N THR A 227 18.88 1.63 50.65
CA THR A 227 19.50 0.39 50.15
C THR A 227 19.23 -0.77 51.10
N MET A 228 19.34 -0.55 52.41
CA MET A 228 19.00 -1.59 53.39
C MET A 228 17.53 -1.99 53.33
N GLU A 229 16.61 -1.04 53.20
CA GLU A 229 15.19 -1.31 53.02
C GLU A 229 14.94 -2.13 51.75
N SER A 230 15.55 -1.75 50.64
CA SER A 230 15.44 -2.49 49.35
C SER A 230 15.98 -3.91 49.45
N VAL A 231 17.08 -4.14 50.11
CA VAL A 231 17.64 -5.48 50.31
C VAL A 231 16.79 -6.28 51.27
N LEU A 232 16.42 -5.67 52.42
CA LEU A 232 15.59 -6.36 53.41
C LEU A 232 14.17 -6.70 52.91
N SER A 233 13.61 -5.92 51.98
CA SER A 233 12.29 -6.18 51.41
C SER A 233 12.29 -7.43 50.50
N LYS A 234 13.43 -7.79 49.90
CA LYS A 234 13.59 -8.93 48.98
C LYS A 234 14.02 -10.21 49.66
N VAL A 235 14.43 -10.16 50.90
CA VAL A 235 14.94 -11.32 51.67
C VAL A 235 13.89 -11.76 52.67
N ASP A 236 13.57 -13.06 52.68
CA ASP A 236 12.75 -13.67 53.73
C ASP A 236 13.52 -13.53 55.06
N LYS A 237 12.94 -12.79 55.99
CA LYS A 237 13.60 -12.50 57.30
C LYS A 237 12.75 -12.99 58.43
N THR A 238 13.40 -13.62 59.39
CA THR A 238 12.82 -14.04 60.63
C THR A 238 13.45 -13.21 61.77
N ILE A 239 12.64 -12.39 62.45
CA ILE A 239 13.09 -11.61 63.58
C ILE A 239 12.91 -12.46 64.83
N ILE A 240 13.98 -12.75 65.50
CA ILE A 240 13.98 -13.56 66.76
C ILE A 240 14.31 -12.60 67.91
N GLU A 241 13.45 -12.55 68.89
CA GLU A 241 13.66 -11.75 70.11
C GLU A 241 14.68 -12.44 71.02
N PRO A 242 15.72 -11.76 71.50
CA PRO A 242 16.76 -12.41 72.30
C PRO A 242 16.19 -12.79 73.67
N GLY A 243 16.05 -14.11 73.94
CA GLY A 243 15.76 -14.61 75.27
C GLY A 243 15.07 -15.96 75.41
N SER A 244 14.41 -16.51 74.41
CA SER A 244 13.60 -17.71 74.63
C SER A 244 13.41 -18.68 73.45
N VAL A 245 14.17 -18.58 72.38
CA VAL A 245 13.95 -19.44 71.21
C VAL A 245 15.22 -20.24 70.82
N GLN A 246 15.14 -21.57 70.88
CA GLN A 246 16.09 -22.45 70.21
C GLN A 246 15.92 -22.33 68.70
N THR A 247 16.98 -21.84 68.01
CA THR A 247 16.96 -21.67 66.59
C THR A 247 17.08 -23.03 65.89
N TYR A 248 15.94 -23.60 65.48
CA TYR A 248 15.89 -24.78 64.65
C TYR A 248 15.84 -24.35 63.18
N LEU A 249 16.90 -24.51 62.44
CA LEU A 249 16.94 -24.25 61.00
C LEU A 249 16.62 -25.59 60.29
N PRO A 250 15.45 -25.80 59.71
CA PRO A 250 15.12 -27.04 58.98
C PRO A 250 15.84 -27.06 57.63
N LEU A 251 17.07 -27.59 57.64
CA LEU A 251 17.91 -27.77 56.46
C LEU A 251 17.17 -28.41 55.25
N PRO A 252 16.27 -29.41 55.43
CA PRO A 252 15.56 -30.00 54.30
C PRO A 252 14.60 -29.02 53.61
N GLU A 253 14.03 -28.09 54.37
CA GLU A 253 13.06 -27.09 53.87
C GLU A 253 13.76 -25.94 53.13
N VAL A 254 14.90 -25.50 53.61
CA VAL A 254 15.78 -24.53 52.93
C VAL A 254 16.28 -25.11 51.61
N GLN A 255 16.70 -26.37 51.55
CA GLN A 255 17.09 -27.03 50.32
C GLN A 255 15.93 -27.22 49.33
N ARG A 256 14.70 -27.47 49.82
CA ARG A 256 13.50 -27.58 48.96
C ARG A 256 13.13 -26.24 48.35
N ARG A 257 13.18 -25.14 49.11
CA ARG A 257 12.95 -23.76 48.62
C ARG A 257 14.03 -23.29 47.66
N ALA A 258 15.30 -23.60 47.91
CA ALA A 258 16.40 -23.31 47.01
C ALA A 258 16.29 -24.06 45.69
N ARG A 259 15.77 -25.31 45.69
CA ARG A 259 15.49 -26.06 44.44
C ARG A 259 14.28 -25.55 43.67
N ALA A 260 13.25 -25.05 44.37
CA ALA A 260 12.10 -24.46 43.73
C ALA A 260 12.35 -23.04 43.13
N ALA A 261 13.38 -22.36 43.62
CA ALA A 261 13.79 -21.04 43.10
C ALA A 261 14.75 -21.10 41.89
N LEU A 262 15.27 -22.28 41.53
CA LEU A 262 16.07 -22.48 40.32
C LEU A 262 15.10 -22.60 39.12
N PRO A 263 15.23 -21.76 38.07
CA PRO A 263 14.43 -21.92 36.87
C PRO A 263 14.68 -23.33 36.28
N ALA A 264 13.59 -24.01 35.91
CA ALA A 264 13.68 -25.34 35.28
C ALA A 264 14.62 -25.25 34.06
N PRO A 265 15.52 -26.24 33.88
CA PRO A 265 16.36 -26.25 32.68
C PRO A 265 15.46 -26.28 31.46
N ALA A 266 15.69 -25.34 30.55
CA ALA A 266 14.95 -25.26 29.28
C ALA A 266 15.01 -26.64 28.62
N ALA A 267 13.84 -27.23 28.37
CA ALA A 267 13.71 -28.49 27.67
C ALA A 267 14.41 -28.37 26.33
N THR A 268 15.49 -29.13 26.18
CA THR A 268 16.22 -29.30 24.91
C THR A 268 15.22 -29.80 23.87
N ALA A 269 14.93 -28.98 22.86
CA ALA A 269 14.14 -29.39 21.72
C ALA A 269 14.75 -30.63 21.07
N PRO A 270 13.97 -31.65 20.65
CA PRO A 270 14.51 -32.82 19.98
C PRO A 270 15.14 -32.38 18.64
N ALA A 271 16.40 -32.79 18.44
CA ALA A 271 17.10 -32.61 17.18
C ALA A 271 16.31 -33.31 16.06
N THR A 272 15.85 -32.55 15.12
CA THR A 272 15.23 -33.03 13.88
C THR A 272 16.35 -33.68 13.05
N THR A 273 16.36 -34.99 12.98
CA THR A 273 17.21 -35.80 12.09
C THR A 273 16.81 -35.47 10.65
N VAL A 274 17.67 -34.75 9.95
CA VAL A 274 17.61 -34.60 8.50
C VAL A 274 17.98 -35.94 7.89
N GLN A 275 17.02 -36.70 7.37
CA GLN A 275 17.24 -37.80 6.47
C GLN A 275 17.54 -37.24 5.08
N ALA A 276 18.79 -37.40 4.65
CA ALA A 276 19.21 -37.26 3.26
C ALA A 276 18.60 -38.38 2.44
N LYS A 277 17.91 -37.98 1.34
CA LYS A 277 17.66 -38.82 0.16
C LYS A 277 17.76 -37.92 -1.09
#